data_aa1d637bd2a4c5050abb4286ac6cd913
#
_entry.id   aa1d637bd2a4c5050abb4286ac6cd913
#
_cell.length_a   1.000
_cell.length_b   1.000
_cell.length_c   1.000
_cell.angle_alpha   90.00
_cell.angle_beta   90.00
_cell.angle_gamma   90.00
#
_symmetry.space_group_name_H-M   'P 1'
#
loop_
_entity.id
_entity.type
_entity.pdbx_description
1 polymer ?
#
loop_
_entity_poly.entity_id
_entity_poly.type
_entity_poly.pdbx_seq_one_letter_code
_entity_poly.pdbx_strand_id
1 'polypeptide(L)'
;MTPTFLLAAGLLLGCGPAVAQTVLRVTRVPTTTLPTDTLFVAGSFNSWNPHAAAYALIRNSDGSYQIGLPPSLGAVEYKFTRGSWETVEIDEKNQQVVNRKATLTPAREIRHQVLAWDDQSGISAPFKKHTATAQVHVLATAFVMPQLGRRRRVLVYLPADYGQKPRRRYSVLYLHDGQNIFDAATSFGGEWGVDETLDRLRAAGQDPTGSIVVAIDNGAQFRSDEYIPWPSAALKGQPHQGGEGAQYVDFLALTLKPYVDAHYRTRPDAAHTGVAGSSLGGIISVYAALKYPRVFGQIGAFSPAFWVCDDSLRAFARTHPAAPTARFYFVCGPKESETMLPLMTRWRDELRAAGVPAANLAFHAPADGEHREWFWRREFPAAYRYWFEPAAGPKAAPPAGRRTAGQ
;
A
#
# COMPACT_ATOMS: atom_id res chain seq x y z
N MET A 1 -69.06 -26.68 -27.24
CA MET A 1 -68.60 -25.89 -26.09
C MET A 1 -67.81 -26.83 -25.18
N THR A 2 -66.52 -26.89 -25.32
CA THR A 2 -65.61 -27.71 -24.54
C THR A 2 -64.73 -26.76 -23.66
N PRO A 3 -64.65 -26.97 -22.35
CA PRO A 3 -63.80 -26.09 -21.52
C PRO A 3 -62.37 -26.59 -21.55
N THR A 4 -61.45 -25.64 -21.86
CA THR A 4 -59.98 -25.82 -21.81
C THR A 4 -59.51 -25.66 -20.39
N PHE A 5 -58.93 -26.71 -19.80
CA PHE A 5 -58.23 -26.64 -18.53
C PHE A 5 -56.83 -26.08 -18.75
N LEU A 6 -56.52 -24.93 -18.16
CA LEU A 6 -55.16 -24.43 -18.00
C LEU A 6 -54.51 -25.16 -16.82
N LEU A 7 -53.45 -25.92 -17.12
CA LEU A 7 -52.52 -26.44 -16.11
C LEU A 7 -51.57 -25.33 -15.75
N ALA A 8 -51.64 -24.84 -14.52
CA ALA A 8 -50.61 -23.96 -13.92
C ALA A 8 -49.44 -24.84 -13.46
N ALA A 9 -48.32 -24.74 -14.16
CA ALA A 9 -47.06 -25.35 -13.72
C ALA A 9 -46.47 -24.48 -12.60
N GLY A 10 -46.56 -24.97 -11.36
CA GLY A 10 -45.90 -24.39 -10.20
C GLY A 10 -44.38 -24.60 -10.31
N LEU A 11 -43.61 -23.52 -10.47
CA LEU A 11 -42.15 -23.52 -10.28
C LEU A 11 -41.89 -23.80 -8.80
N LEU A 12 -41.48 -25.00 -8.48
CA LEU A 12 -40.80 -25.32 -7.20
C LEU A 12 -39.41 -24.69 -7.25
N LEU A 13 -39.26 -23.48 -6.68
CA LEU A 13 -37.98 -22.93 -6.29
C LEU A 13 -37.37 -23.87 -5.23
N GLY A 14 -36.39 -24.64 -5.64
CA GLY A 14 -35.60 -25.50 -4.74
C GLY A 14 -34.90 -24.63 -3.71
N CYS A 15 -35.39 -24.66 -2.47
CA CYS A 15 -34.74 -24.11 -1.30
C CYS A 15 -33.54 -25.04 -0.99
N GLY A 16 -32.37 -24.72 -1.54
CA GLY A 16 -31.12 -25.37 -1.09
C GLY A 16 -30.92 -25.05 0.39
N PRO A 17 -30.22 -25.91 1.18
CA PRO A 17 -30.01 -25.67 2.60
C PRO A 17 -29.32 -24.32 2.76
N ALA A 18 -29.96 -23.40 3.50
CA ALA A 18 -29.35 -22.12 3.87
C ALA A 18 -28.09 -22.40 4.69
N VAL A 19 -26.92 -22.16 4.13
CA VAL A 19 -25.66 -22.31 4.86
C VAL A 19 -25.70 -21.37 6.05
N ALA A 20 -25.65 -21.92 7.26
CA ALA A 20 -25.67 -21.12 8.49
C ALA A 20 -24.48 -20.12 8.46
N GLN A 21 -24.79 -18.84 8.55
CA GLN A 21 -23.79 -17.75 8.49
C GLN A 21 -23.15 -17.50 9.87
N THR A 22 -21.96 -16.88 9.88
CA THR A 22 -21.45 -16.19 11.07
C THR A 22 -22.07 -14.81 11.13
N VAL A 23 -22.72 -14.47 12.23
CA VAL A 23 -23.32 -13.16 12.43
C VAL A 23 -22.31 -12.24 13.17
N LEU A 24 -21.92 -11.14 12.55
CA LEU A 24 -21.26 -10.06 13.26
C LEU A 24 -22.36 -9.13 13.82
N ARG A 25 -22.38 -8.94 15.14
CA ARG A 25 -23.37 -8.10 15.80
C ARG A 25 -22.70 -6.96 16.55
N VAL A 26 -23.03 -5.72 16.19
CA VAL A 26 -22.63 -4.52 16.92
C VAL A 26 -23.71 -4.21 17.93
N THR A 27 -23.46 -4.52 19.19
CA THR A 27 -24.43 -4.41 20.29
C THR A 27 -24.52 -3.02 20.89
N ARG A 28 -23.49 -2.18 20.64
CA ARG A 28 -23.42 -0.80 21.10
C ARG A 28 -22.69 0.05 20.07
N VAL A 29 -23.25 1.22 19.80
CA VAL A 29 -22.62 2.30 19.01
C VAL A 29 -22.61 3.59 19.83
N PRO A 30 -21.77 4.57 19.49
CA PRO A 30 -21.79 5.89 20.11
C PRO A 30 -23.19 6.53 20.06
N THR A 31 -23.55 7.30 21.09
CA THR A 31 -24.83 8.05 21.15
C THR A 31 -24.95 9.09 20.03
N THR A 32 -23.85 9.47 19.41
CA THR A 32 -23.75 10.36 18.25
C THR A 32 -24.11 9.68 16.93
N THR A 33 -24.28 8.34 16.91
CA THR A 33 -24.72 7.61 15.72
C THR A 33 -26.19 7.93 15.44
N LEU A 34 -26.48 8.56 14.32
CA LEU A 34 -27.84 8.93 13.96
C LEU A 34 -28.67 7.69 13.58
N PRO A 35 -29.99 7.70 13.83
CA PRO A 35 -30.87 6.61 13.40
C PRO A 35 -30.88 6.38 11.88
N THR A 36 -30.50 7.40 11.11
CA THR A 36 -30.39 7.39 9.65
C THR A 36 -29.04 6.89 9.15
N ASP A 37 -28.04 6.75 10.04
CA ASP A 37 -26.72 6.25 9.64
C ASP A 37 -26.79 4.77 9.24
N THR A 38 -26.17 4.45 8.13
CA THR A 38 -25.94 3.06 7.72
C THR A 38 -24.53 2.64 8.15
N LEU A 39 -24.44 1.56 8.90
CA LEU A 39 -23.18 0.96 9.26
C LEU A 39 -22.75 -0.05 8.18
N PHE A 40 -21.47 -0.12 7.93
CA PHE A 40 -20.86 -1.07 7.00
C PHE A 40 -19.74 -1.83 7.70
N VAL A 41 -19.43 -3.04 7.21
CA VAL A 41 -18.20 -3.73 7.55
C VAL A 41 -17.27 -3.74 6.34
N ALA A 42 -16.08 -3.14 6.52
CA ALA A 42 -15.00 -3.16 5.54
C ALA A 42 -13.94 -4.16 6.00
N GLY A 43 -13.47 -5.04 5.13
CA GLY A 43 -12.51 -6.06 5.53
C GLY A 43 -11.83 -6.75 4.36
N SER A 44 -11.02 -7.77 4.69
CA SER A 44 -10.27 -8.57 3.72
C SER A 44 -11.17 -9.25 2.66
N PHE A 45 -12.46 -9.39 2.94
CA PHE A 45 -13.44 -10.06 2.09
C PHE A 45 -14.16 -9.12 1.09
N ASN A 46 -13.97 -7.81 1.20
CA ASN A 46 -14.58 -6.81 0.29
C ASN A 46 -13.58 -5.74 -0.16
N SER A 47 -12.30 -6.10 -0.25
CA SER A 47 -11.21 -5.20 -0.61
C SER A 47 -11.15 -3.93 0.25
N TRP A 48 -11.56 -4.04 1.50
CA TRP A 48 -11.61 -2.92 2.44
C TRP A 48 -12.48 -1.75 1.95
N ASN A 49 -13.53 -2.03 1.16
CA ASN A 49 -14.45 -1.00 0.69
C ASN A 49 -15.38 -0.55 1.84
N PRO A 50 -15.26 0.72 2.33
CA PRO A 50 -16.01 1.20 3.49
C PRO A 50 -17.50 1.44 3.20
N HIS A 51 -17.92 1.41 1.93
CA HIS A 51 -19.30 1.70 1.49
C HIS A 51 -19.87 0.59 0.59
N ALA A 52 -19.42 -0.64 0.77
CA ALA A 52 -19.92 -1.75 -0.03
C ALA A 52 -21.36 -2.09 0.37
N ALA A 53 -22.34 -1.82 -0.49
CA ALA A 53 -23.77 -2.02 -0.20
C ALA A 53 -24.12 -3.43 0.25
N ALA A 54 -23.45 -4.48 -0.30
CA ALA A 54 -23.63 -5.87 0.11
C ALA A 54 -23.15 -6.16 1.55
N TYR A 55 -22.41 -5.24 2.16
CA TYR A 55 -21.83 -5.34 3.49
C TYR A 55 -22.36 -4.28 4.45
N ALA A 56 -23.52 -3.71 4.13
CA ALA A 56 -24.29 -2.86 5.05
C ALA A 56 -24.91 -3.71 6.17
N LEU A 57 -24.80 -3.23 7.40
CA LEU A 57 -25.41 -3.88 8.56
C LEU A 57 -26.89 -3.52 8.64
N ILE A 58 -27.71 -4.50 9.00
CA ILE A 58 -29.13 -4.33 9.27
C ILE A 58 -29.28 -3.84 10.73
N ARG A 59 -30.02 -2.75 10.93
CA ARG A 59 -30.39 -2.26 12.26
C ARG A 59 -31.55 -3.08 12.80
N ASN A 60 -31.39 -3.62 14.00
CA ASN A 60 -32.43 -4.38 14.73
C ASN A 60 -33.34 -3.44 15.56
N SER A 61 -34.49 -3.94 15.97
CA SER A 61 -35.42 -3.21 16.84
C SER A 61 -34.88 -2.86 18.21
N ASP A 62 -33.87 -3.62 18.71
CA ASP A 62 -33.16 -3.36 19.97
C ASP A 62 -32.04 -2.31 19.82
N GLY A 63 -31.89 -1.70 18.65
CA GLY A 63 -30.86 -0.69 18.35
C GLY A 63 -29.49 -1.27 18.00
N SER A 64 -29.31 -2.58 18.07
CA SER A 64 -28.09 -3.23 17.58
C SER A 64 -28.06 -3.30 16.05
N TYR A 65 -26.88 -3.57 15.50
CA TYR A 65 -26.69 -3.75 14.05
C TYR A 65 -26.07 -5.12 13.79
N GLN A 66 -26.43 -5.77 12.69
CA GLN A 66 -25.89 -7.09 12.36
C GLN A 66 -25.71 -7.32 10.87
N ILE A 67 -24.79 -8.21 10.54
CA ILE A 67 -24.61 -8.75 9.19
C ILE A 67 -24.22 -10.21 9.28
N GLY A 68 -24.74 -11.04 8.39
CA GLY A 68 -24.32 -12.43 8.22
C GLY A 68 -23.22 -12.53 7.18
N LEU A 69 -22.10 -13.17 7.54
CA LEU A 69 -21.01 -13.47 6.62
C LEU A 69 -20.90 -14.97 6.38
N PRO A 70 -20.67 -15.44 5.14
CA PRO A 70 -20.54 -16.86 4.84
C PRO A 70 -19.27 -17.45 5.48
N PRO A 71 -19.35 -18.63 6.12
CA PRO A 71 -18.18 -19.31 6.70
C PRO A 71 -17.08 -19.63 5.69
N SER A 72 -17.40 -19.72 4.41
CA SER A 72 -16.44 -19.95 3.32
C SER A 72 -15.37 -18.87 3.18
N LEU A 73 -15.55 -17.69 3.79
CA LEU A 73 -14.53 -16.64 3.86
C LEU A 73 -13.38 -16.98 4.83
N GLY A 74 -13.56 -17.95 5.73
CA GLY A 74 -12.51 -18.41 6.63
C GLY A 74 -12.06 -17.37 7.65
N ALA A 75 -10.75 -17.16 7.74
CA ALA A 75 -10.16 -16.11 8.58
C ALA A 75 -10.26 -14.76 7.90
N VAL A 76 -10.82 -13.76 8.61
CA VAL A 76 -11.05 -12.42 8.09
C VAL A 76 -10.52 -11.34 9.03
N GLU A 77 -10.12 -10.22 8.43
CA GLU A 77 -9.84 -8.97 9.13
C GLU A 77 -10.84 -7.89 8.68
N TYR A 78 -11.31 -7.06 9.59
CA TYR A 78 -12.34 -6.04 9.29
C TYR A 78 -12.37 -4.90 10.29
N LYS A 79 -13.05 -3.82 9.89
CA LYS A 79 -13.45 -2.65 10.71
C LYS A 79 -14.90 -2.27 10.39
N PHE A 80 -15.53 -1.53 11.32
CA PHE A 80 -16.83 -0.93 11.08
C PHE A 80 -16.68 0.53 10.64
N THR A 81 -17.54 0.97 9.72
CA THR A 81 -17.58 2.34 9.19
C THR A 81 -19.02 2.84 9.09
N ARG A 82 -19.20 4.13 8.85
CA ARG A 82 -20.48 4.73 8.43
C ARG A 82 -20.47 5.17 6.96
N GLY A 83 -19.76 4.41 6.12
CA GLY A 83 -19.74 4.57 4.67
C GLY A 83 -18.50 5.27 4.11
N SER A 84 -17.56 5.69 4.94
CA SER A 84 -16.27 6.19 4.50
C SER A 84 -15.19 5.91 5.54
N TRP A 85 -13.93 6.09 5.16
CA TRP A 85 -12.83 5.92 6.10
C TRP A 85 -12.68 7.08 7.08
N GLU A 86 -13.22 8.24 6.77
CA GLU A 86 -13.35 9.38 7.68
C GLU A 86 -14.36 9.10 8.81
N THR A 87 -15.24 8.13 8.59
CA THR A 87 -16.28 7.73 9.55
C THR A 87 -16.03 6.32 10.10
N VAL A 88 -14.77 5.88 10.13
CA VAL A 88 -14.36 4.58 10.67
C VAL A 88 -14.43 4.56 12.20
N GLU A 89 -14.56 3.37 12.76
CA GLU A 89 -14.49 3.18 14.21
C GLU A 89 -13.10 3.52 14.78
N ILE A 90 -13.11 4.18 15.95
CA ILE A 90 -11.93 4.51 16.75
C ILE A 90 -12.13 4.08 18.21
N ASP A 91 -11.05 4.08 19.00
CA ASP A 91 -11.09 3.76 20.41
C ASP A 91 -11.47 4.98 21.29
N GLU A 92 -11.55 4.77 22.60
CA GLU A 92 -11.88 5.81 23.59
C GLU A 92 -10.84 6.94 23.65
N LYS A 93 -9.64 6.72 23.11
CA LYS A 93 -8.55 7.69 23.08
C LYS A 93 -8.44 8.39 21.72
N ASN A 94 -9.46 8.25 20.88
CA ASN A 94 -9.49 8.75 19.50
C ASN A 94 -8.36 8.20 18.61
N GLN A 95 -7.92 6.96 18.89
CA GLN A 95 -6.94 6.28 18.07
C GLN A 95 -7.63 5.22 17.20
N GLN A 96 -7.08 4.99 16.03
CA GLN A 96 -7.60 3.94 15.17
C GLN A 96 -7.50 2.58 15.84
N VAL A 97 -8.62 1.87 15.93
CA VAL A 97 -8.63 0.48 16.38
C VAL A 97 -7.81 -0.40 15.43
N VAL A 98 -7.10 -1.38 15.96
CA VAL A 98 -6.50 -2.47 15.15
C VAL A 98 -7.59 -3.21 14.40
N ASN A 99 -7.25 -3.78 13.23
CA ASN A 99 -8.19 -4.61 12.50
C ASN A 99 -8.73 -5.72 13.41
N ARG A 100 -10.04 -5.83 13.46
CA ARG A 100 -10.69 -6.94 14.13
C ARG A 100 -10.39 -8.22 13.36
N LYS A 101 -10.14 -9.32 14.06
CA LYS A 101 -9.84 -10.62 13.44
C LYS A 101 -10.87 -11.65 13.89
N ALA A 102 -11.34 -12.46 12.95
CA ALA A 102 -12.24 -13.59 13.27
C ALA A 102 -12.04 -14.73 12.28
N THR A 103 -12.24 -15.97 12.78
CA THR A 103 -12.49 -17.11 11.91
C THR A 103 -13.99 -17.35 11.85
N LEU A 104 -14.55 -17.25 10.65
CA LEU A 104 -15.99 -17.43 10.42
C LEU A 104 -16.33 -18.91 10.44
N THR A 105 -17.31 -19.30 11.27
CA THR A 105 -17.81 -20.67 11.39
C THR A 105 -19.34 -20.69 11.35
N PRO A 106 -19.97 -21.78 10.89
CA PRO A 106 -21.41 -21.85 10.83
C PRO A 106 -22.10 -21.58 12.17
N ALA A 107 -23.25 -20.88 12.12
CA ALA A 107 -24.10 -20.58 13.28
C ALA A 107 -23.42 -19.87 14.48
N ARG A 108 -22.35 -19.11 14.21
CA ARG A 108 -21.63 -18.34 15.23
C ARG A 108 -22.11 -16.89 15.27
N GLU A 109 -22.29 -16.33 16.46
CA GLU A 109 -22.44 -14.89 16.67
C GLU A 109 -21.16 -14.32 17.30
N ILE A 110 -20.66 -13.22 16.73
CA ILE A 110 -19.51 -12.47 17.25
C ILE A 110 -20.00 -11.06 17.60
N ARG A 111 -19.92 -10.73 18.91
CA ARG A 111 -20.43 -9.45 19.44
C ARG A 111 -19.34 -8.39 19.48
N HIS A 112 -19.70 -7.19 19.08
CA HIS A 112 -18.84 -6.03 19.04
C HIS A 112 -19.48 -4.81 19.69
N GLN A 113 -18.62 -3.87 20.09
CA GLN A 113 -18.98 -2.52 20.45
C GLN A 113 -18.13 -1.56 19.61
N VAL A 114 -18.73 -0.51 19.11
CA VAL A 114 -18.03 0.62 18.52
C VAL A 114 -18.10 1.74 19.56
N LEU A 115 -16.95 2.27 19.98
CA LEU A 115 -16.85 3.21 21.09
C LEU A 115 -16.95 4.66 20.63
N ALA A 116 -16.35 4.99 19.49
CA ALA A 116 -16.42 6.28 18.85
C ALA A 116 -16.26 6.15 17.33
N TRP A 117 -16.65 7.21 16.61
CA TRP A 117 -16.41 7.38 15.17
C TRP A 117 -15.39 8.50 14.96
N ASP A 118 -14.52 8.35 13.97
CA ASP A 118 -13.40 9.28 13.74
C ASP A 118 -13.87 10.73 13.53
N ASP A 119 -14.97 10.93 12.82
CA ASP A 119 -15.56 12.26 12.56
C ASP A 119 -16.40 12.84 13.72
N GLN A 120 -16.77 12.03 14.72
CA GLN A 120 -17.69 12.43 15.80
C GLN A 120 -17.04 12.40 17.18
N SER A 121 -15.76 12.30 17.27
CA SER A 121 -15.03 12.14 18.53
C SER A 121 -15.16 13.31 19.51
N GLY A 122 -16.03 14.32 19.25
CA GLY A 122 -16.35 15.47 20.13
C GLY A 122 -15.17 16.41 20.39
N ILE A 123 -14.01 15.93 20.23
CA ILE A 123 -12.81 16.61 19.82
C ILE A 123 -12.99 16.65 18.31
N SER A 124 -13.19 17.80 17.68
CA SER A 124 -12.93 17.97 16.25
C SER A 124 -11.74 17.10 15.94
N ALA A 125 -11.91 15.98 15.18
CA ALA A 125 -10.83 15.02 14.96
C ALA A 125 -9.63 15.90 14.75
N PRO A 126 -8.63 15.91 15.63
CA PRO A 126 -7.71 17.05 15.71
C PRO A 126 -7.28 17.22 14.30
N PHE A 127 -7.71 18.35 13.67
CA PHE A 127 -7.57 18.56 12.23
C PHE A 127 -6.25 17.91 11.90
N LYS A 128 -6.24 16.74 11.19
CA LYS A 128 -5.01 15.98 11.06
C LYS A 128 -4.03 17.04 10.61
N LYS A 129 -3.14 17.41 11.50
CA LYS A 129 -2.29 18.57 11.30
C LYS A 129 -1.53 18.33 10.02
N HIS A 130 -1.58 19.28 9.10
CA HIS A 130 -0.71 19.22 7.95
C HIS A 130 0.73 19.16 8.43
N THR A 131 1.41 18.11 8.05
CA THR A 131 2.80 17.83 8.42
C THR A 131 3.75 18.05 7.26
N ALA A 132 3.22 18.06 6.03
CA ALA A 132 4.02 18.27 4.82
C ALA A 132 4.95 19.49 4.97
N THR A 133 6.24 19.27 4.71
CA THR A 133 7.25 20.34 4.74
C THR A 133 7.09 21.30 3.57
N ALA A 134 7.72 22.47 3.64
CA ALA A 134 7.70 23.47 2.57
C ALA A 134 8.31 22.97 1.24
N GLN A 135 9.01 21.86 1.25
CA GLN A 135 9.62 21.21 0.10
C GLN A 135 8.64 20.38 -0.73
N VAL A 136 7.44 20.09 -0.19
CA VAL A 136 6.39 19.35 -0.86
C VAL A 136 5.52 20.28 -1.68
N HIS A 137 5.32 19.96 -2.95
CA HIS A 137 4.50 20.74 -3.88
C HIS A 137 3.50 19.82 -4.58
N VAL A 138 2.35 20.38 -4.98
CA VAL A 138 1.42 19.69 -5.86
C VAL A 138 1.93 19.81 -7.30
N LEU A 139 2.43 18.70 -7.86
CA LEU A 139 2.82 18.65 -9.27
C LEU A 139 1.58 18.80 -10.17
N ALA A 140 0.52 18.06 -9.84
CA ALA A 140 -0.79 18.19 -10.49
C ALA A 140 -1.89 17.68 -9.57
N THR A 141 -3.03 18.37 -9.52
CA THR A 141 -4.24 17.90 -8.81
C THR A 141 -4.96 16.80 -9.58
N ALA A 142 -4.78 16.72 -10.90
CA ALA A 142 -5.47 15.80 -11.81
C ALA A 142 -4.58 15.42 -13.02
N PHE A 143 -3.40 14.84 -12.76
CA PHE A 143 -2.50 14.36 -13.79
C PHE A 143 -3.18 13.28 -14.65
N VAL A 144 -3.12 13.42 -15.97
CA VAL A 144 -3.78 12.49 -16.90
C VAL A 144 -2.99 11.18 -16.98
N MET A 145 -3.68 10.07 -16.84
CA MET A 145 -3.17 8.70 -16.99
C MET A 145 -3.78 8.09 -18.27
N PRO A 146 -3.20 8.30 -19.44
CA PRO A 146 -3.81 7.87 -20.71
C PRO A 146 -4.03 6.37 -20.79
N GLN A 147 -3.12 5.58 -20.18
CA GLN A 147 -3.15 4.12 -20.17
C GLN A 147 -4.34 3.54 -19.40
N LEU A 148 -4.92 4.32 -18.49
CA LEU A 148 -6.05 3.92 -17.64
C LEU A 148 -7.32 4.75 -17.89
N GLY A 149 -7.25 5.78 -18.73
CA GLY A 149 -8.36 6.73 -18.93
C GLY A 149 -8.75 7.48 -17.65
N ARG A 150 -7.81 7.65 -16.73
CA ARG A 150 -8.04 8.22 -15.38
C ARG A 150 -7.20 9.47 -15.15
N ARG A 151 -7.47 10.14 -14.03
CA ARG A 151 -6.68 11.26 -13.53
C ARG A 151 -6.23 10.98 -12.11
N ARG A 152 -5.07 11.56 -11.71
CA ARG A 152 -4.49 11.30 -10.39
C ARG A 152 -3.83 12.55 -9.83
N ARG A 153 -3.97 12.80 -8.52
CA ARG A 153 -3.12 13.79 -7.85
C ARG A 153 -1.70 13.24 -7.77
N VAL A 154 -0.74 14.07 -8.11
CA VAL A 154 0.69 13.78 -8.01
C VAL A 154 1.35 14.89 -7.22
N LEU A 155 2.14 14.52 -6.22
CA LEU A 155 2.93 15.41 -5.38
C LEU A 155 4.40 15.26 -5.73
N VAL A 156 5.19 16.32 -5.48
CA VAL A 156 6.63 16.28 -5.64
C VAL A 156 7.31 16.94 -4.44
N TYR A 157 8.28 16.25 -3.87
CA TYR A 157 9.24 16.80 -2.92
C TYR A 157 10.51 17.21 -3.68
N LEU A 158 10.98 18.41 -3.43
CA LEU A 158 12.23 18.94 -3.96
C LEU A 158 13.18 19.22 -2.80
N PRO A 159 14.46 18.78 -2.87
CA PRO A 159 15.43 19.09 -1.80
C PRO A 159 15.53 20.59 -1.52
N ALA A 160 15.69 20.98 -0.27
CA ALA A 160 15.68 22.40 0.16
C ALA A 160 16.67 23.30 -0.60
N ASP A 161 17.77 22.75 -1.11
CA ASP A 161 18.73 23.47 -1.95
C ASP A 161 18.47 23.38 -3.46
N TYR A 162 17.33 22.82 -3.87
CA TYR A 162 17.00 22.66 -5.28
C TYR A 162 17.07 23.99 -6.04
N GLY A 163 16.48 25.07 -5.52
CA GLY A 163 16.54 26.41 -6.13
C GLY A 163 17.94 27.02 -6.16
N GLN A 164 18.77 26.71 -5.17
CA GLN A 164 20.11 27.29 -4.98
C GLN A 164 21.19 26.61 -5.82
N LYS A 165 20.95 25.41 -6.32
CA LYS A 165 21.92 24.61 -7.10
C LYS A 165 21.42 24.31 -8.51
N PRO A 166 21.35 25.31 -9.41
CA PRO A 166 20.69 25.18 -10.72
C PRO A 166 21.35 24.16 -11.66
N ARG A 167 22.63 23.83 -11.46
CA ARG A 167 23.35 22.85 -12.28
C ARG A 167 23.27 21.42 -11.73
N ARG A 168 22.74 21.22 -10.51
CA ARG A 168 22.67 19.90 -9.89
C ARG A 168 21.52 19.10 -10.51
N ARG A 169 21.79 17.79 -10.76
CA ARG A 169 20.79 16.81 -11.13
C ARG A 169 20.61 15.81 -10.00
N TYR A 170 19.40 15.30 -9.84
CA TYR A 170 18.95 14.53 -8.69
C TYR A 170 18.45 13.16 -9.10
N SER A 171 18.66 12.15 -8.26
CA SER A 171 17.95 10.88 -8.34
C SER A 171 16.46 11.13 -8.14
N VAL A 172 15.61 10.23 -8.67
CA VAL A 172 14.15 10.33 -8.52
C VAL A 172 13.61 9.05 -7.90
N LEU A 173 12.78 9.19 -6.87
CA LEU A 173 12.06 8.09 -6.26
C LEU A 173 10.55 8.29 -6.49
N TYR A 174 9.92 7.32 -7.14
CA TYR A 174 8.47 7.26 -7.32
C TYR A 174 7.87 6.43 -6.20
N LEU A 175 6.91 7.00 -5.44
CA LEU A 175 6.25 6.34 -4.33
C LEU A 175 4.75 6.20 -4.59
N HIS A 176 4.26 5.00 -4.37
CA HIS A 176 2.84 4.68 -4.43
C HIS A 176 2.10 5.16 -3.18
N ASP A 177 0.75 5.20 -3.25
CA ASP A 177 -0.10 5.63 -2.14
C ASP A 177 0.24 7.05 -1.65
N GLY A 178 0.37 7.99 -2.60
CA GLY A 178 0.87 9.35 -2.39
C GLY A 178 0.22 10.12 -1.25
N GLN A 179 -1.06 9.86 -0.96
CA GLN A 179 -1.78 10.44 0.15
C GLN A 179 -1.18 10.12 1.53
N ASN A 180 -0.38 9.04 1.65
CA ASN A 180 0.25 8.59 2.89
C ASN A 180 1.73 9.01 3.02
N ILE A 181 2.29 9.68 2.02
CA ILE A 181 3.75 9.83 1.91
C ILE A 181 4.27 11.06 2.66
N PHE A 182 3.62 12.21 2.53
CA PHE A 182 4.13 13.50 2.97
C PHE A 182 3.27 14.24 3.98
N ASP A 183 2.03 13.82 4.24
CA ASP A 183 1.12 14.63 5.03
C ASP A 183 0.16 13.77 5.84
N ALA A 184 0.25 13.88 7.16
CA ALA A 184 -0.65 13.20 8.06
C ALA A 184 -2.12 13.56 7.81
N ALA A 185 -2.40 14.81 7.36
CA ALA A 185 -3.77 15.25 7.09
C ALA A 185 -4.42 14.50 5.93
N THR A 186 -3.65 14.05 4.94
CA THR A 186 -4.17 13.29 3.80
C THR A 186 -4.02 11.78 3.96
N SER A 187 -3.26 11.33 4.96
CA SER A 187 -2.94 9.92 5.14
C SER A 187 -4.13 9.12 5.63
N PHE A 188 -4.23 7.88 5.19
CA PHE A 188 -5.27 6.94 5.56
C PHE A 188 -4.98 6.23 6.90
N GLY A 189 -3.87 5.51 7.00
CA GLY A 189 -3.50 4.69 8.18
C GLY A 189 -2.32 5.23 8.96
N GLY A 190 -1.88 6.44 8.65
CA GLY A 190 -0.67 7.07 9.16
C GLY A 190 0.18 7.59 8.01
N GLU A 191 1.21 8.32 8.34
CA GLU A 191 2.10 8.98 7.40
C GLU A 191 3.47 8.29 7.38
N TRP A 192 4.07 8.19 6.19
CA TRP A 192 5.46 7.73 6.06
C TRP A 192 6.48 8.80 6.47
N GLY A 193 6.13 10.09 6.39
CA GLY A 193 7.00 11.21 6.75
C GLY A 193 8.29 11.20 5.94
N VAL A 194 8.16 11.03 4.64
CA VAL A 194 9.31 10.91 3.72
C VAL A 194 10.04 12.23 3.63
N ASP A 195 9.33 13.33 3.51
CA ASP A 195 9.90 14.68 3.40
C ASP A 195 10.64 15.12 4.67
N GLU A 196 10.06 14.92 5.87
CA GLU A 196 10.77 15.21 7.12
C GLU A 196 11.99 14.29 7.30
N THR A 197 11.89 13.06 6.81
CA THR A 197 13.02 12.12 6.86
C THR A 197 14.15 12.60 5.98
N LEU A 198 13.85 13.01 4.74
CA LEU A 198 14.86 13.53 3.81
C LEU A 198 15.49 14.84 4.29
N ASP A 199 14.67 15.76 4.82
CA ASP A 199 15.15 17.01 5.39
C ASP A 199 16.09 16.74 6.58
N ARG A 200 15.74 15.80 7.45
CA ARG A 200 16.56 15.38 8.59
C ARG A 200 17.88 14.72 8.16
N LEU A 201 17.84 13.78 7.19
CA LEU A 201 19.04 13.12 6.64
C LEU A 201 20.00 14.16 6.02
N ARG A 202 19.43 15.11 5.32
CA ARG A 202 20.20 16.19 4.71
C ARG A 202 20.83 17.13 5.75
N ALA A 203 20.07 17.56 6.74
CA ALA A 203 20.56 18.39 7.83
C ALA A 203 21.70 17.70 8.62
N ALA A 204 21.63 16.39 8.76
CA ALA A 204 22.66 15.55 9.39
C ALA A 204 23.87 15.26 8.48
N GLY A 205 23.90 15.75 7.23
CA GLY A 205 24.96 15.45 6.26
C GLY A 205 24.97 14.01 5.75
N GLN A 206 23.92 13.25 6.03
CA GLN A 206 23.76 11.84 5.63
C GLN A 206 23.13 11.67 4.24
N ASP A 207 22.66 12.74 3.63
CA ASP A 207 22.23 12.79 2.24
C ASP A 207 22.82 14.02 1.53
N PRO A 208 24.09 14.01 1.15
CA PRO A 208 24.75 15.17 0.52
C PRO A 208 24.25 15.40 -0.92
N THR A 209 23.65 14.39 -1.54
CA THR A 209 23.20 14.48 -2.93
C THR A 209 21.78 15.00 -3.05
N GLY A 210 20.89 14.60 -2.18
CA GLY A 210 19.47 14.84 -2.26
C GLY A 210 18.78 14.02 -3.37
N SER A 211 17.47 13.84 -3.25
CA SER A 211 16.65 13.22 -4.28
C SER A 211 15.33 13.95 -4.45
N ILE A 212 14.79 13.93 -5.66
CA ILE A 212 13.40 14.30 -5.92
C ILE A 212 12.53 13.10 -5.57
N VAL A 213 11.41 13.31 -4.88
CA VAL A 213 10.43 12.25 -4.64
C VAL A 213 9.12 12.63 -5.30
N VAL A 214 8.57 11.72 -6.08
CA VAL A 214 7.28 11.87 -6.77
C VAL A 214 6.32 10.90 -6.13
N ALA A 215 5.30 11.40 -5.43
CA ALA A 215 4.29 10.59 -4.78
C ALA A 215 2.98 10.62 -5.58
N ILE A 216 2.47 9.44 -5.92
CA ILE A 216 1.29 9.24 -6.75
C ILE A 216 0.17 8.71 -5.87
N ASP A 217 -0.91 9.46 -5.72
CA ASP A 217 -2.08 8.97 -5.00
C ASP A 217 -2.57 7.64 -5.60
N ASN A 218 -3.10 6.77 -4.78
CA ASN A 218 -3.73 5.56 -5.31
C ASN A 218 -5.13 5.86 -5.87
N GLY A 219 -5.70 4.88 -6.54
CA GLY A 219 -7.00 4.96 -7.19
C GLY A 219 -8.20 4.80 -6.27
N ALA A 220 -8.04 4.90 -4.96
CA ALA A 220 -9.08 4.56 -4.00
C ALA A 220 -9.66 3.16 -4.30
N GLN A 221 -10.92 3.06 -4.72
CA GLN A 221 -11.54 1.79 -5.09
C GLN A 221 -10.77 1.03 -6.20
N PHE A 222 -10.06 1.72 -7.10
CA PHE A 222 -9.29 1.11 -8.19
C PHE A 222 -7.87 0.70 -7.76
N ARG A 223 -7.48 0.90 -6.49
CA ARG A 223 -6.12 0.60 -6.03
C ARG A 223 -5.71 -0.85 -6.30
N SER A 224 -6.61 -1.81 -6.07
CA SER A 224 -6.32 -3.22 -6.34
C SER A 224 -6.15 -3.48 -7.83
N ASP A 225 -7.00 -2.92 -8.69
CA ASP A 225 -6.89 -3.09 -10.14
C ASP A 225 -5.57 -2.53 -10.67
N GLU A 226 -5.18 -1.32 -10.20
CA GLU A 226 -3.99 -0.61 -10.63
C GLU A 226 -2.69 -1.19 -10.08
N TYR A 227 -2.70 -1.87 -8.92
CA TYR A 227 -1.48 -2.36 -8.28
C TYR A 227 -1.26 -3.88 -8.42
N ILE A 228 -2.22 -4.58 -8.98
CA ILE A 228 -2.11 -6.02 -9.26
C ILE A 228 -2.13 -6.22 -10.78
N PRO A 229 -1.03 -6.74 -11.39
CA PRO A 229 -0.91 -6.82 -12.86
C PRO A 229 -1.90 -7.78 -13.53
N TRP A 230 -2.41 -8.77 -12.82
CA TRP A 230 -3.35 -9.78 -13.34
C TRP A 230 -4.55 -9.91 -12.41
N PRO A 231 -5.72 -10.34 -12.91
CA PRO A 231 -6.83 -10.69 -12.03
C PRO A 231 -6.40 -11.71 -10.97
N SER A 232 -6.64 -11.38 -9.69
CA SER A 232 -6.22 -12.20 -8.56
C SER A 232 -7.27 -13.25 -8.21
N ALA A 233 -6.88 -14.51 -8.21
CA ALA A 233 -7.75 -15.59 -7.72
C ALA A 233 -8.09 -15.42 -6.22
N ALA A 234 -7.21 -14.82 -5.43
CA ALA A 234 -7.44 -14.52 -4.02
C ALA A 234 -8.50 -13.44 -3.80
N LEU A 235 -8.78 -12.61 -4.82
CA LEU A 235 -9.81 -11.56 -4.80
C LEU A 235 -11.04 -11.93 -5.64
N LYS A 236 -11.18 -13.21 -6.02
CA LYS A 236 -12.30 -13.67 -6.85
C LYS A 236 -13.64 -13.32 -6.21
N GLY A 237 -14.53 -12.73 -6.99
CA GLY A 237 -15.85 -12.28 -6.55
C GLY A 237 -15.86 -10.87 -5.93
N GLN A 238 -14.71 -10.21 -5.80
CA GLN A 238 -14.63 -8.81 -5.41
C GLN A 238 -14.84 -7.90 -6.63
N PRO A 239 -15.33 -6.66 -6.45
CA PRO A 239 -15.52 -5.72 -7.58
C PRO A 239 -14.21 -5.36 -8.29
N HIS A 240 -13.11 -5.29 -7.54
CA HIS A 240 -11.79 -4.86 -7.99
C HIS A 240 -10.76 -5.97 -7.70
N GLN A 241 -10.52 -6.81 -8.70
CA GLN A 241 -9.74 -8.05 -8.57
C GLN A 241 -8.30 -7.92 -9.08
N GLY A 242 -7.89 -6.75 -9.51
CA GLY A 242 -6.63 -6.55 -10.22
C GLY A 242 -6.79 -6.63 -11.75
N GLY A 243 -5.67 -6.58 -12.46
CA GLY A 243 -5.61 -6.75 -13.92
C GLY A 243 -5.17 -5.52 -14.69
N GLU A 244 -5.07 -4.35 -14.06
CA GLU A 244 -4.64 -3.10 -14.70
C GLU A 244 -3.22 -2.66 -14.30
N GLY A 245 -2.50 -3.45 -13.50
CA GLY A 245 -1.16 -3.08 -13.04
C GLY A 245 -0.16 -2.90 -14.18
N ALA A 246 -0.35 -3.60 -15.31
CA ALA A 246 0.48 -3.40 -16.49
C ALA A 246 0.31 -1.99 -17.06
N GLN A 247 -0.92 -1.49 -17.18
CA GLN A 247 -1.25 -0.15 -17.65
C GLN A 247 -0.79 0.93 -16.66
N TYR A 248 -0.90 0.65 -15.34
CA TYR A 248 -0.40 1.55 -14.32
C TYR A 248 1.13 1.72 -14.41
N VAL A 249 1.87 0.64 -14.58
CA VAL A 249 3.32 0.72 -14.76
C VAL A 249 3.71 1.37 -16.09
N ASP A 250 2.93 1.18 -17.16
CA ASP A 250 3.10 1.89 -18.42
C ASP A 250 2.90 3.41 -18.22
N PHE A 251 1.90 3.81 -17.44
CA PHE A 251 1.73 5.20 -17.06
C PHE A 251 2.97 5.76 -16.34
N LEU A 252 3.51 5.04 -15.37
CA LEU A 252 4.72 5.48 -14.66
C LEU A 252 5.91 5.66 -15.61
N ALA A 253 6.18 4.64 -16.44
CA ALA A 253 7.39 4.56 -17.26
C ALA A 253 7.32 5.44 -18.52
N LEU A 254 6.14 5.52 -19.17
CA LEU A 254 5.97 6.11 -20.49
C LEU A 254 5.30 7.49 -20.47
N THR A 255 4.67 7.87 -19.35
CA THR A 255 3.96 9.15 -19.24
C THR A 255 4.52 10.01 -18.10
N LEU A 256 4.46 9.53 -16.87
CA LEU A 256 4.85 10.34 -15.70
C LEU A 256 6.35 10.59 -15.65
N LYS A 257 7.17 9.54 -15.80
CA LYS A 257 8.64 9.70 -15.76
C LYS A 257 9.16 10.62 -16.84
N PRO A 258 8.81 10.50 -18.13
CA PRO A 258 9.21 11.46 -19.15
C PRO A 258 8.80 12.90 -18.83
N TYR A 259 7.60 13.10 -18.27
CA TYR A 259 7.15 14.41 -17.82
C TYR A 259 8.07 14.97 -16.72
N VAL A 260 8.36 14.16 -15.69
CA VAL A 260 9.24 14.57 -14.58
C VAL A 260 10.65 14.88 -15.08
N ASP A 261 11.20 14.06 -15.96
CA ASP A 261 12.54 14.27 -16.52
C ASP A 261 12.64 15.55 -17.38
N ALA A 262 11.55 15.92 -18.05
CA ALA A 262 11.49 17.14 -18.85
C ALA A 262 11.33 18.42 -18.01
N HIS A 263 10.69 18.34 -16.83
CA HIS A 263 10.34 19.52 -16.02
C HIS A 263 11.25 19.71 -14.81
N TYR A 264 11.97 18.67 -14.39
CA TYR A 264 12.87 18.73 -13.24
C TYR A 264 14.29 18.29 -13.61
N ARG A 265 15.25 18.70 -12.81
CA ARG A 265 16.67 18.38 -13.02
C ARG A 265 16.98 16.98 -12.50
N THR A 266 16.59 15.98 -13.26
CA THR A 266 16.74 14.56 -12.92
C THR A 266 18.02 13.95 -13.48
N ARG A 267 18.43 12.83 -12.90
CA ARG A 267 19.34 11.83 -13.48
C ARG A 267 18.46 10.70 -14.01
N PRO A 268 18.22 10.64 -15.33
CA PRO A 268 17.13 9.82 -15.89
C PRO A 268 17.45 8.32 -16.02
N ASP A 269 18.69 7.91 -15.75
CA ASP A 269 19.12 6.53 -15.85
C ASP A 269 18.55 5.65 -14.72
N ALA A 270 18.52 4.33 -14.94
CA ALA A 270 17.92 3.38 -14.02
C ALA A 270 18.59 3.37 -12.64
N ALA A 271 19.92 3.58 -12.57
CA ALA A 271 20.65 3.61 -11.30
C ALA A 271 20.21 4.78 -10.39
N HIS A 272 19.56 5.80 -10.97
CA HIS A 272 19.08 6.99 -10.27
C HIS A 272 17.56 7.12 -10.31
N THR A 273 16.85 6.08 -10.73
CA THR A 273 15.38 6.03 -10.77
C THR A 273 14.89 4.90 -9.88
N GLY A 274 14.19 5.27 -8.82
CA GLY A 274 13.60 4.32 -7.87
C GLY A 274 12.08 4.26 -7.96
N VAL A 275 11.52 3.11 -7.57
CA VAL A 275 10.08 2.91 -7.37
C VAL A 275 9.86 2.09 -6.11
N ALA A 276 8.96 2.54 -5.22
CA ALA A 276 8.74 1.85 -3.96
C ALA A 276 7.30 2.04 -3.43
N GLY A 277 6.88 1.14 -2.58
CA GLY A 277 5.62 1.20 -1.86
C GLY A 277 5.42 0.03 -0.93
N SER A 278 4.30 0.04 -0.21
CA SER A 278 3.94 -1.01 0.73
C SER A 278 2.78 -1.88 0.24
N SER A 279 2.72 -3.10 0.75
CA SER A 279 1.62 -4.02 0.47
C SER A 279 1.49 -4.29 -1.04
N LEU A 280 0.35 -3.93 -1.66
CA LEU A 280 0.17 -3.97 -3.12
C LEU A 280 1.16 -3.03 -3.84
N GLY A 281 1.52 -1.88 -3.22
CA GLY A 281 2.54 -0.97 -3.73
C GLY A 281 3.93 -1.62 -3.80
N GLY A 282 4.25 -2.55 -2.91
CA GLY A 282 5.47 -3.36 -2.96
C GLY A 282 5.48 -4.32 -4.15
N ILE A 283 4.35 -4.96 -4.45
CA ILE A 283 4.21 -5.86 -5.59
C ILE A 283 4.40 -5.10 -6.90
N ILE A 284 3.67 -4.01 -7.07
CA ILE A 284 3.71 -3.25 -8.33
C ILE A 284 5.09 -2.62 -8.55
N SER A 285 5.85 -2.32 -7.47
CA SER A 285 7.24 -1.88 -7.57
C SER A 285 8.16 -2.98 -8.12
N VAL A 286 8.02 -4.23 -7.63
CA VAL A 286 8.76 -5.38 -8.18
C VAL A 286 8.37 -5.63 -9.63
N TYR A 287 7.08 -5.60 -9.96
CA TYR A 287 6.62 -5.76 -11.33
C TYR A 287 7.15 -4.67 -12.26
N ALA A 288 7.22 -3.41 -11.80
CA ALA A 288 7.77 -2.31 -12.58
C ALA A 288 9.25 -2.55 -12.97
N ALA A 289 10.06 -3.07 -12.04
CA ALA A 289 11.46 -3.42 -12.31
C ALA A 289 11.60 -4.55 -13.33
N LEU A 290 10.71 -5.54 -13.30
CA LEU A 290 10.69 -6.65 -14.25
C LEU A 290 10.21 -6.20 -15.64
N LYS A 291 9.17 -5.35 -15.70
CA LYS A 291 8.62 -4.87 -16.97
C LYS A 291 9.51 -3.82 -17.65
N TYR A 292 10.13 -2.96 -16.85
CA TYR A 292 10.97 -1.86 -17.33
C TYR A 292 12.36 -1.85 -16.67
N PRO A 293 13.17 -2.90 -16.88
CA PRO A 293 14.47 -3.07 -16.20
C PRO A 293 15.51 -2.00 -16.56
N ARG A 294 15.28 -1.24 -17.64
CA ARG A 294 16.13 -0.11 -18.05
C ARG A 294 15.65 1.24 -17.49
N VAL A 295 14.50 1.24 -16.79
CA VAL A 295 13.89 2.46 -16.22
C VAL A 295 14.03 2.48 -14.72
N PHE A 296 13.65 1.40 -14.04
CA PHE A 296 13.64 1.32 -12.59
C PHE A 296 14.79 0.43 -12.11
N GLY A 297 15.78 1.03 -11.46
CA GLY A 297 16.94 0.31 -10.93
C GLY A 297 17.02 0.28 -9.41
N GLN A 298 16.19 1.05 -8.68
CA GLN A 298 16.12 1.07 -7.23
C GLN A 298 14.70 0.69 -6.79
N ILE A 299 14.53 -0.46 -6.15
CA ILE A 299 13.21 -1.04 -5.89
C ILE A 299 12.97 -1.22 -4.40
N GLY A 300 11.83 -0.73 -3.91
CA GLY A 300 11.39 -0.89 -2.52
C GLY A 300 10.10 -1.66 -2.40
N ALA A 301 10.14 -2.77 -1.68
CA ALA A 301 8.99 -3.60 -1.39
C ALA A 301 8.83 -3.74 0.14
N PHE A 302 7.98 -2.89 0.71
CA PHE A 302 7.66 -2.86 2.13
C PHE A 302 6.43 -3.73 2.37
N SER A 303 6.56 -4.77 3.19
CA SER A 303 5.48 -5.71 3.49
C SER A 303 4.71 -6.16 2.23
N PRO A 304 5.39 -6.63 1.16
CA PRO A 304 4.77 -6.87 -0.14
C PRO A 304 3.74 -8.00 -0.07
N ALA A 305 2.50 -7.72 -0.48
CA ALA A 305 1.39 -8.68 -0.45
C ALA A 305 1.46 -9.69 -1.61
N PHE A 306 2.59 -10.37 -1.81
CA PHE A 306 2.82 -11.29 -2.94
C PHE A 306 1.73 -12.36 -3.09
N TRP A 307 1.07 -12.75 -1.99
CA TRP A 307 0.01 -13.76 -1.98
C TRP A 307 -1.14 -13.50 -2.94
N VAL A 308 -1.34 -12.24 -3.37
CA VAL A 308 -2.44 -11.90 -4.29
C VAL A 308 -2.19 -12.35 -5.74
N CYS A 309 -0.91 -12.47 -6.18
CA CYS A 309 -0.57 -12.84 -7.56
C CYS A 309 0.81 -13.54 -7.70
N ASP A 310 1.27 -14.25 -6.68
CA ASP A 310 2.62 -14.84 -6.63
C ASP A 310 2.95 -15.68 -7.88
N ASP A 311 2.08 -16.62 -8.24
CA ASP A 311 2.32 -17.53 -9.37
C ASP A 311 2.42 -16.77 -10.70
N SER A 312 1.53 -15.82 -10.95
CA SER A 312 1.54 -15.01 -12.18
C SER A 312 2.78 -14.12 -12.25
N LEU A 313 3.16 -13.49 -11.13
CA LEU A 313 4.33 -12.62 -11.07
C LEU A 313 5.63 -13.42 -11.25
N ARG A 314 5.72 -14.61 -10.67
CA ARG A 314 6.86 -15.53 -10.86
C ARG A 314 6.94 -16.04 -12.30
N ALA A 315 5.81 -16.40 -12.90
CA ALA A 315 5.77 -16.79 -14.30
C ALA A 315 6.28 -15.66 -15.22
N PHE A 316 5.89 -14.42 -14.92
CA PHE A 316 6.37 -13.24 -15.63
C PHE A 316 7.89 -13.03 -15.43
N ALA A 317 8.39 -13.14 -14.21
CA ALA A 317 9.80 -12.93 -13.88
C ALA A 317 10.74 -13.89 -14.63
N ARG A 318 10.30 -15.14 -14.92
CA ARG A 318 11.10 -16.11 -15.68
C ARG A 318 11.39 -15.64 -17.10
N THR A 319 10.50 -14.88 -17.71
CA THR A 319 10.62 -14.38 -19.09
C THR A 319 11.06 -12.92 -19.15
N HIS A 320 10.98 -12.21 -18.04
CA HIS A 320 11.33 -10.79 -17.90
C HIS A 320 12.24 -10.61 -16.67
N PRO A 321 13.50 -11.04 -16.74
CA PRO A 321 14.40 -10.94 -15.58
C PRO A 321 14.70 -9.47 -15.25
N ALA A 322 14.85 -9.18 -13.97
CA ALA A 322 15.33 -7.88 -13.51
C ALA A 322 16.75 -7.62 -14.03
N ALA A 323 17.10 -6.35 -14.21
CA ALA A 323 18.49 -6.00 -14.54
C ALA A 323 19.43 -6.48 -13.41
N PRO A 324 20.60 -7.07 -13.72
CA PRO A 324 21.58 -7.47 -12.69
C PRO A 324 22.06 -6.30 -11.82
N THR A 325 21.96 -5.07 -12.34
CA THR A 325 22.31 -3.83 -11.62
C THR A 325 21.19 -3.31 -10.73
N ALA A 326 19.98 -3.86 -10.84
CA ALA A 326 18.84 -3.45 -10.02
C ALA A 326 19.07 -3.79 -8.54
N ARG A 327 18.71 -2.87 -7.66
CA ARG A 327 18.88 -3.00 -6.21
C ARG A 327 17.51 -3.06 -5.54
N PHE A 328 17.25 -4.16 -4.87
CA PHE A 328 15.99 -4.40 -4.18
C PHE A 328 16.16 -4.25 -2.67
N TYR A 329 15.26 -3.54 -2.05
CA TYR A 329 15.12 -3.46 -0.61
C TYR A 329 13.80 -4.11 -0.21
N PHE A 330 13.90 -5.25 0.48
CA PHE A 330 12.76 -5.99 1.01
C PHE A 330 12.70 -5.84 2.52
N VAL A 331 11.53 -5.51 3.05
CA VAL A 331 11.30 -5.46 4.49
C VAL A 331 9.87 -5.87 4.83
N CYS A 332 9.69 -6.71 5.85
CA CYS A 332 8.39 -7.00 6.48
C CYS A 332 8.58 -7.42 7.93
N GLY A 333 7.53 -7.34 8.72
CA GLY A 333 7.47 -7.95 10.04
C GLY A 333 7.15 -9.46 9.95
N PRO A 334 7.87 -10.33 10.67
CA PRO A 334 7.62 -11.77 10.61
C PRO A 334 6.26 -12.19 11.16
N LYS A 335 5.60 -11.33 11.91
CA LYS A 335 4.28 -11.57 12.52
C LYS A 335 3.11 -10.93 11.75
N GLU A 336 3.36 -10.27 10.63
CA GLU A 336 2.30 -9.63 9.84
C GLU A 336 1.29 -10.64 9.28
N SER A 337 1.79 -11.75 8.77
CA SER A 337 0.99 -12.92 8.39
C SER A 337 1.87 -14.17 8.26
N GLU A 338 1.26 -15.34 8.22
CA GLU A 338 1.98 -16.62 8.02
C GLU A 338 2.68 -16.70 6.66
N THR A 339 2.22 -15.97 5.66
CA THR A 339 2.73 -16.04 4.29
C THR A 339 3.71 -14.91 3.93
N MET A 340 3.69 -13.79 4.62
CA MET A 340 4.44 -12.58 4.25
C MET A 340 5.95 -12.84 4.16
N LEU A 341 6.56 -13.26 5.25
CA LEU A 341 8.00 -13.50 5.32
C LEU A 341 8.43 -14.68 4.43
N PRO A 342 7.73 -15.83 4.39
CA PRO A 342 8.05 -16.92 3.45
C PRO A 342 8.03 -16.50 1.99
N LEU A 343 7.01 -15.76 1.55
CA LEU A 343 6.92 -15.29 0.16
C LEU A 343 8.01 -14.26 -0.16
N MET A 344 8.27 -13.31 0.73
CA MET A 344 9.34 -12.33 0.54
C MET A 344 10.72 -13.02 0.48
N THR A 345 10.97 -14.05 1.29
CA THR A 345 12.19 -14.86 1.24
C THR A 345 12.33 -15.57 -0.10
N ARG A 346 11.26 -16.22 -0.59
CA ARG A 346 11.22 -16.85 -1.89
C ARG A 346 11.56 -15.87 -3.01
N TRP A 347 10.99 -14.68 -3.01
CA TRP A 347 11.24 -13.66 -4.01
C TRP A 347 12.71 -13.19 -4.03
N ARG A 348 13.31 -12.99 -2.85
CA ARG A 348 14.77 -12.72 -2.78
C ARG A 348 15.58 -13.82 -3.45
N ASP A 349 15.26 -15.07 -3.14
CA ASP A 349 16.03 -16.22 -3.63
C ASP A 349 15.83 -16.43 -5.14
N GLU A 350 14.64 -16.18 -5.67
CA GLU A 350 14.37 -16.22 -7.11
C GLU A 350 15.09 -15.10 -7.88
N LEU A 351 15.10 -13.88 -7.38
CA LEU A 351 15.87 -12.79 -7.99
C LEU A 351 17.37 -13.10 -7.99
N ARG A 352 17.88 -13.69 -6.90
CA ARG A 352 19.26 -14.15 -6.84
C ARG A 352 19.56 -15.25 -7.88
N ALA A 353 18.68 -16.22 -8.01
CA ALA A 353 18.80 -17.29 -9.01
C ALA A 353 18.72 -16.75 -10.44
N ALA A 354 17.96 -15.67 -10.66
CA ALA A 354 17.87 -14.96 -11.94
C ALA A 354 19.06 -14.03 -12.24
N GLY A 355 20.10 -14.01 -11.38
CA GLY A 355 21.35 -13.29 -11.63
C GLY A 355 21.47 -11.91 -10.95
N VAL A 356 20.54 -11.52 -10.10
CA VAL A 356 20.71 -10.31 -9.27
C VAL A 356 21.73 -10.60 -8.17
N PRO A 357 22.84 -9.85 -8.08
CA PRO A 357 23.86 -10.07 -7.07
C PRO A 357 23.32 -9.95 -5.64
N ALA A 358 23.83 -10.76 -4.71
CA ALA A 358 23.40 -10.73 -3.31
C ALA A 358 23.57 -9.34 -2.66
N ALA A 359 24.60 -8.58 -3.05
CA ALA A 359 24.83 -7.21 -2.60
C ALA A 359 23.72 -6.24 -3.02
N ASN A 360 22.96 -6.60 -4.05
CA ASN A 360 21.83 -5.82 -4.57
C ASN A 360 20.47 -6.29 -4.02
N LEU A 361 20.46 -7.18 -3.03
CA LEU A 361 19.25 -7.73 -2.41
C LEU A 361 19.29 -7.49 -0.89
N ALA A 362 18.97 -6.28 -0.46
CA ALA A 362 18.76 -5.99 0.96
C ALA A 362 17.48 -6.66 1.44
N PHE A 363 17.56 -7.33 2.61
CA PHE A 363 16.45 -8.12 3.14
C PHE A 363 16.39 -7.97 4.67
N HIS A 364 15.29 -7.45 5.18
CA HIS A 364 15.10 -7.15 6.60
C HIS A 364 13.79 -7.72 7.12
N ALA A 365 13.81 -8.29 8.33
CA ALA A 365 12.63 -8.83 8.99
C ALA A 365 12.65 -8.49 10.50
N PRO A 366 12.50 -7.21 10.87
CA PRO A 366 12.47 -6.80 12.27
C PRO A 366 11.33 -7.49 13.03
N ALA A 367 11.63 -8.03 14.21
CA ALA A 367 10.72 -8.87 15.00
C ALA A 367 9.44 -8.14 15.46
N ASP A 368 9.49 -6.82 15.55
CA ASP A 368 8.40 -5.92 15.94
C ASP A 368 7.67 -5.28 14.76
N GLY A 369 8.06 -5.61 13.52
CA GLY A 369 7.44 -5.07 12.31
C GLY A 369 5.96 -5.44 12.21
N GLU A 370 5.15 -4.48 11.80
CA GLU A 370 3.71 -4.61 11.58
C GLU A 370 3.32 -4.07 10.20
N HIS A 371 2.19 -4.53 9.67
CA HIS A 371 1.64 -4.06 8.39
C HIS A 371 1.02 -2.67 8.52
N ARG A 372 1.86 -1.65 8.82
CA ARG A 372 1.42 -0.29 9.14
C ARG A 372 2.45 0.76 8.73
N GLU A 373 1.96 1.98 8.55
CA GLU A 373 2.73 3.14 8.11
C GLU A 373 3.86 3.50 9.09
N TRP A 374 3.66 3.36 10.41
CA TRP A 374 4.72 3.64 11.39
C TRP A 374 5.96 2.75 11.17
N PHE A 375 5.74 1.48 10.78
CA PHE A 375 6.81 0.54 10.50
C PHE A 375 7.54 0.92 9.22
N TRP A 376 6.79 1.22 8.15
CA TRP A 376 7.37 1.62 6.87
C TRP A 376 8.10 2.96 6.97
N ARG A 377 7.57 3.93 7.75
CA ARG A 377 8.24 5.19 8.10
C ARG A 377 9.59 4.94 8.79
N ARG A 378 9.64 4.01 9.74
CA ARG A 378 10.86 3.65 10.47
C ARG A 378 11.93 3.05 9.57
N GLU A 379 11.52 2.18 8.65
CA GLU A 379 12.45 1.45 7.75
C GLU A 379 12.87 2.28 6.52
N PHE A 380 12.10 3.30 6.14
CA PHE A 380 12.35 4.12 4.96
C PHE A 380 13.75 4.77 4.92
N PRO A 381 14.31 5.36 6.00
CA PRO A 381 15.63 5.95 5.98
C PRO A 381 16.74 4.96 5.57
N ALA A 382 16.65 3.71 6.03
CA ALA A 382 17.62 2.67 5.69
C ALA A 382 17.50 2.27 4.21
N ALA A 383 16.28 2.12 3.71
CA ALA A 383 16.02 1.83 2.30
C ALA A 383 16.53 2.96 1.38
N TYR A 384 16.22 4.21 1.71
CA TYR A 384 16.66 5.38 0.95
C TYR A 384 18.19 5.45 0.85
N ARG A 385 18.88 5.29 1.96
CA ARG A 385 20.35 5.26 2.00
C ARG A 385 20.90 4.10 1.19
N TYR A 386 20.33 2.91 1.31
CA TYR A 386 20.71 1.76 0.52
C TYR A 386 20.65 2.06 -0.99
N TRP A 387 19.63 2.77 -1.48
CA TRP A 387 19.50 3.06 -2.91
C TRP A 387 20.42 4.17 -3.40
N PHE A 388 20.59 5.24 -2.64
CA PHE A 388 21.16 6.50 -3.15
C PHE A 388 22.46 6.94 -2.47
N GLU A 389 22.88 6.31 -1.38
CA GLU A 389 24.24 6.53 -0.87
C GLU A 389 25.26 5.82 -1.78
N PRO A 390 26.38 6.49 -2.13
CA PRO A 390 27.49 5.80 -2.76
C PRO A 390 27.93 4.66 -1.83
N ALA A 391 28.12 3.45 -2.37
CA ALA A 391 28.78 2.38 -1.61
C ALA A 391 30.06 2.97 -1.00
N ALA A 392 30.21 2.86 0.33
CA ALA A 392 31.41 3.33 1.00
C ALA A 392 32.61 2.72 0.28
N GLY A 393 33.38 3.53 -0.43
CA GLY A 393 34.61 3.10 -1.07
C GLY A 393 35.48 2.43 0.02
N PRO A 394 36.35 1.47 -0.34
CA PRO A 394 37.23 0.83 0.62
C PRO A 394 37.90 1.93 1.43
N LYS A 395 37.74 1.89 2.76
CA LYS A 395 38.44 2.83 3.66
C LYS A 395 39.89 2.81 3.26
N ALA A 396 40.42 3.96 2.84
CA ALA A 396 41.86 4.08 2.55
C ALA A 396 42.61 3.51 3.74
N ALA A 397 43.50 2.56 3.50
CA ALA A 397 44.36 2.02 4.53
C ALA A 397 45.10 3.18 5.17
N PRO A 398 45.24 3.20 6.51
CA PRO A 398 46.02 4.24 7.18
C PRO A 398 47.42 4.29 6.55
N PRO A 399 47.98 5.51 6.33
CA PRO A 399 49.31 5.61 5.73
C PRO A 399 50.30 4.82 6.57
N ALA A 400 51.05 3.95 5.92
CA ALA A 400 52.10 3.16 6.57
C ALA A 400 53.05 4.11 7.31
N GLY A 401 53.11 3.98 8.62
CA GLY A 401 53.96 4.77 9.46
C GLY A 401 55.42 4.75 8.96
N ARG A 402 55.96 5.94 8.68
CA ARG A 402 57.39 6.09 8.40
C ARG A 402 58.12 5.48 9.58
N ARG A 403 58.81 4.36 9.36
CA ARG A 403 59.87 3.89 10.27
C ARG A 403 60.94 4.96 10.28
N THR A 404 61.06 5.71 11.34
CA THR A 404 62.25 6.51 11.63
C THR A 404 63.40 5.55 11.91
N ALA A 405 64.36 5.53 10.99
CA ALA A 405 65.64 4.89 11.24
C ALA A 405 66.34 5.73 12.33
N GLY A 406 66.45 5.14 13.52
CA GLY A 406 67.30 5.69 14.56
C GLY A 406 68.75 5.26 14.31
N GLN A 407 69.60 6.24 14.32
CA GLN A 407 71.06 6.05 14.55
C GLN A 407 71.28 5.88 16.06
#